data_7bc02aeed6e45c49f393024f6aeda12a
#
_entry.id   7bc02aeed6e45c49f393024f6aeda12a
#
_cell.length_a   1.000
_cell.length_b   1.000
_cell.length_c   1.000
_cell.angle_alpha   90.00
_cell.angle_beta   90.00
_cell.angle_gamma   90.00
#
_symmetry.space_group_name_H-M   'P 1'
#
loop_
_entity.id
_entity.type
_entity.pdbx_description
1 polymer ?
#
loop_
_entity_poly.entity_id
_entity_poly.type
_entity_poly.pdbx_seq_one_letter_code
_entity_poly.pdbx_strand_id
1 'polypeptide(L)'
;METTNLSRIEQAVAYVNEASSINKRFEGTSVSVTARLEFNDKGEISISTYVWAADTIIRSSFICNLEKDENYNKFLSFKKENDELLAKSAEEIEIACYEQKIAELKEKLNQYGK
;
A
#
# COMPACT_ATOMS: atom_id res chain seq x y z
N MET A 1 -10.62 25.66 -10.04
CA MET A 1 -11.04 25.02 -9.73
C MET A 1 -10.76 24.61 -8.57
N GLU A 2 -11.02 24.60 -7.77
CA GLU A 2 -10.84 24.39 -6.78
C GLU A 2 -11.32 23.40 -6.16
N THR A 3 -11.65 22.77 -6.45
CA THR A 3 -12.12 21.55 -6.13
C THR A 3 -11.19 20.64 -5.64
N THR A 4 -9.96 21.04 -5.68
CA THR A 4 -8.92 20.10 -5.58
C THR A 4 -8.81 19.39 -4.25
N ASN A 5 -8.88 20.10 -3.11
CA ASN A 5 -8.70 19.42 -1.82
C ASN A 5 -9.81 18.44 -1.51
N LEU A 6 -11.05 18.85 -1.76
CA LEU A 6 -12.18 17.95 -1.52
C LEU A 6 -12.11 16.72 -2.41
N SER A 7 -11.73 16.92 -3.68
CA SER A 7 -11.61 15.81 -4.62
C SER A 7 -10.52 14.83 -4.16
N ARG A 8 -9.41 15.36 -3.66
CA ARG A 8 -8.32 14.51 -3.18
C ARG A 8 -8.72 13.73 -1.93
N ILE A 9 -9.47 14.38 -1.04
CA ILE A 9 -9.98 13.71 0.15
C ILE A 9 -10.92 12.59 -0.27
N GLU A 10 -11.80 12.84 -1.23
CA GLU A 10 -12.73 11.83 -1.70
C GLU A 10 -12.00 10.64 -2.31
N GLN A 11 -10.93 10.90 -3.04
CA GLN A 11 -10.13 9.82 -3.62
C GLN A 11 -9.47 9.00 -2.53
N ALA A 12 -8.95 9.64 -1.50
CA ALA A 12 -8.31 8.93 -0.39
C ALA A 12 -9.32 8.11 0.40
N VAL A 13 -10.51 8.67 0.65
CA VAL A 13 -11.56 7.94 1.34
C VAL A 13 -12.01 6.74 0.52
N ALA A 14 -12.13 6.92 -0.79
CA ALA A 14 -12.50 5.82 -1.68
C ALA A 14 -11.48 4.69 -1.61
N TYR A 15 -10.21 5.04 -1.54
CA TYR A 15 -9.16 4.03 -1.46
C TYR A 15 -9.24 3.25 -0.14
N VAL A 16 -9.48 3.95 0.97
CA VAL A 16 -9.62 3.29 2.28
C VAL A 16 -10.82 2.32 2.24
N ASN A 17 -11.92 2.76 1.63
CA ASN A 17 -13.09 1.90 1.50
C ASN A 17 -12.83 0.71 0.60
N GLU A 18 -12.04 0.92 -0.45
CA GLU A 18 -11.68 -0.14 -1.37
C GLU A 18 -10.88 -1.24 -0.69
N ALA A 19 -10.05 -0.88 0.30
CA ALA A 19 -9.26 -1.87 1.04
C ALA A 19 -10.16 -2.90 1.70
N SER A 20 -11.33 -2.49 2.18
CA SER A 20 -12.27 -3.41 2.79
C SER A 20 -12.78 -4.44 1.77
N SER A 21 -13.09 -3.99 0.55
CA SER A 21 -13.53 -4.89 -0.51
C SER A 21 -12.41 -5.85 -0.93
N ILE A 22 -11.19 -5.33 -0.97
CA ILE A 22 -10.02 -6.16 -1.30
C ILE A 22 -9.85 -7.26 -0.26
N ASN A 23 -9.97 -6.92 1.01
CA ASN A 23 -9.83 -7.90 2.09
C ASN A 23 -10.89 -8.98 2.01
N LYS A 24 -12.11 -8.61 1.60
CA LYS A 24 -13.15 -9.60 1.41
C LYS A 24 -12.78 -10.58 0.32
N ARG A 25 -12.22 -10.08 -0.78
CA ARG A 25 -11.83 -10.93 -1.90
C ARG A 25 -10.73 -11.91 -1.51
N PHE A 26 -9.85 -11.49 -0.60
CA PHE A 26 -8.72 -12.32 -0.18
C PHE A 26 -8.99 -13.04 1.15
N GLU A 27 -10.24 -13.04 1.59
CA GLU A 27 -10.59 -13.68 2.85
C GLU A 27 -10.19 -15.14 2.84
N GLY A 28 -9.60 -15.62 3.94
CA GLY A 28 -9.12 -16.99 4.00
C GLY A 28 -7.72 -17.20 3.47
N THR A 29 -7.10 -16.14 2.97
CA THR A 29 -5.71 -16.22 2.50
C THR A 29 -4.83 -15.37 3.40
N SER A 30 -3.52 -15.41 3.16
CA SER A 30 -2.59 -14.59 3.93
C SER A 30 -2.50 -13.15 3.44
N VAL A 31 -3.19 -12.82 2.35
CA VAL A 31 -3.13 -11.48 1.77
C VAL A 31 -4.15 -10.58 2.41
N SER A 32 -3.72 -9.40 2.85
CA SER A 32 -4.65 -8.41 3.39
C SER A 32 -4.08 -7.01 3.18
N VAL A 33 -4.96 -6.03 3.27
CA VAL A 33 -4.60 -4.63 3.07
C VAL A 33 -5.16 -3.82 4.22
N THR A 34 -4.33 -2.93 4.76
CA THR A 34 -4.76 -1.96 5.76
C THR A 34 -4.55 -0.56 5.21
N ALA A 35 -5.56 0.27 5.28
CA ALA A 35 -5.44 1.66 4.83
C ALA A 35 -6.14 2.55 5.84
N ARG A 36 -5.49 3.66 6.21
CA ARG A 36 -6.00 4.58 7.21
C ARG A 36 -5.78 6.01 6.79
N LEU A 37 -6.78 6.85 7.09
CA LEU A 37 -6.64 8.28 6.93
C LEU A 37 -6.48 8.90 8.32
N GLU A 38 -5.61 9.89 8.40
CA GLU A 38 -5.37 10.60 9.65
C GLU A 38 -5.26 12.09 9.39
N PHE A 39 -5.59 12.87 10.41
CA PHE A 39 -5.44 14.31 10.37
C PHE A 39 -4.42 14.68 11.43
N ASN A 40 -3.49 15.56 11.08
CA ASN A 40 -2.56 16.05 12.09
C ASN A 40 -3.12 17.32 12.75
N ASP A 41 -2.34 17.92 13.65
CA ASP A 41 -2.78 19.09 14.38
C ASP A 41 -3.08 20.27 13.47
N LYS A 42 -2.48 20.31 12.31
CA LYS A 42 -2.69 21.36 11.34
C LYS A 42 -3.86 21.10 10.41
N GLY A 43 -4.55 19.98 10.59
CA GLY A 43 -5.65 19.62 9.72
C GLY A 43 -5.21 19.01 8.39
N GLU A 44 -3.93 18.75 8.24
CA GLU A 44 -3.43 18.10 7.03
C GLU A 44 -3.79 16.63 7.04
N ILE A 45 -4.12 16.11 5.86
CA ILE A 45 -4.56 14.73 5.71
C ILE A 45 -3.41 13.88 5.25
N SER A 46 -3.23 12.74 5.90
CA SER A 46 -2.26 11.75 5.49
C SER A 46 -2.95 10.40 5.32
N ILE A 47 -2.34 9.53 4.52
CA ILE A 47 -2.84 8.18 4.30
C ILE A 47 -1.69 7.21 4.48
N SER A 48 -1.94 6.16 5.25
CA SER A 48 -0.98 5.09 5.39
C SER A 48 -1.60 3.80 4.90
N THR A 49 -0.81 2.99 4.22
CA THR A 49 -1.27 1.75 3.63
C THR A 49 -0.24 0.66 3.83
N TYR A 50 -0.71 -0.53 4.15
CA TYR A 50 0.15 -1.70 4.29
C TYR A 50 -0.49 -2.85 3.54
N VAL A 51 0.31 -3.57 2.76
CA VAL A 51 -0.12 -4.79 2.11
C VAL A 51 0.65 -5.94 2.74
N TRP A 52 -0.08 -6.95 3.19
CA TRP A 52 0.48 -8.10 3.89
C TRP A 52 0.33 -9.34 3.04
N ALA A 53 1.32 -10.21 3.09
CA ALA A 53 1.23 -11.55 2.53
C ALA A 53 2.20 -12.44 3.29
N ALA A 54 1.79 -13.66 3.60
CA ALA A 54 2.65 -14.64 4.31
C ALA A 54 3.21 -14.02 5.60
N ASP A 55 2.37 -13.31 6.35
CA ASP A 55 2.72 -12.68 7.62
C ASP A 55 3.82 -11.64 7.52
N THR A 56 3.98 -11.04 6.36
CA THR A 56 5.02 -10.05 6.11
C THR A 56 4.39 -8.84 5.42
N ILE A 57 4.89 -7.65 5.74
CA ILE A 57 4.50 -6.45 5.02
C ILE A 57 5.31 -6.43 3.72
N ILE A 58 4.64 -6.58 2.59
CA ILE A 58 5.33 -6.62 1.30
C ILE A 58 5.30 -5.27 0.60
N ARG A 59 4.46 -4.36 1.07
CA ARG A 59 4.38 -3.02 0.49
C ARG A 59 3.80 -2.09 1.55
N SER A 60 4.41 -0.94 1.74
CA SER A 60 3.90 0.04 2.68
C SER A 60 4.11 1.43 2.14
N SER A 61 3.27 2.35 2.57
CA SER A 61 3.38 3.74 2.18
C SER A 61 2.77 4.63 3.25
N PHE A 62 3.42 5.73 3.52
CA PHE A 62 2.85 6.79 4.34
C PHE A 62 3.03 8.09 3.58
N ILE A 63 1.94 8.70 3.21
CA ILE A 63 1.95 9.93 2.43
C ILE A 63 1.20 10.99 3.22
N CYS A 64 1.91 12.01 3.66
CA CYS A 64 1.30 13.07 4.43
C CYS A 64 1.04 14.28 3.56
N ASN A 65 0.06 15.08 3.98
CA ASN A 65 -0.30 16.33 3.32
C ASN A 65 -0.66 16.12 1.85
N LEU A 66 -1.78 15.42 1.64
CA LEU A 66 -2.27 15.14 0.30
C LEU A 66 -2.65 16.39 -0.48
N GLU A 67 -2.70 17.53 0.19
CA GLU A 67 -3.02 18.77 -0.48
C GLU A 67 -1.91 19.26 -1.39
N LYS A 68 -0.68 18.81 -1.15
CA LYS A 68 0.43 19.15 -2.03
C LYS A 68 0.43 18.26 -3.25
N ASP A 69 0.59 18.87 -4.42
CA ASP A 69 0.55 18.13 -5.68
C ASP A 69 1.55 16.99 -5.72
N GLU A 70 2.74 17.25 -5.24
CA GLU A 70 3.80 16.25 -5.23
C GLU A 70 3.39 15.02 -4.43
N ASN A 71 2.80 15.24 -3.27
CA ASN A 71 2.39 14.15 -2.40
C ASN A 71 1.17 13.41 -2.95
N TYR A 72 0.25 14.17 -3.53
CA TYR A 72 -0.91 13.54 -4.14
C TYR A 72 -0.51 12.66 -5.33
N ASN A 73 0.47 13.10 -6.11
CA ASN A 73 0.97 12.31 -7.22
C ASN A 73 1.64 11.03 -6.73
N LYS A 74 2.31 11.08 -5.59
CA LYS A 74 2.89 9.89 -4.98
C LYS A 74 1.78 8.91 -4.58
N PHE A 75 0.69 9.43 -4.05
CA PHE A 75 -0.46 8.59 -3.70
C PHE A 75 -1.04 7.90 -4.93
N LEU A 76 -1.20 8.63 -6.03
CA LEU A 76 -1.74 8.04 -7.25
C LEU A 76 -0.82 6.95 -7.80
N SER A 77 0.49 7.19 -7.77
CA SER A 77 1.46 6.19 -8.21
C SER A 77 1.40 4.93 -7.36
N PHE A 78 1.35 5.13 -6.04
CA PHE A 78 1.28 4.01 -5.11
C PHE A 78 -0.01 3.21 -5.31
N LYS A 79 -1.13 3.92 -5.50
CA LYS A 79 -2.41 3.28 -5.72
C LYS A 79 -2.38 2.42 -6.98
N LYS A 80 -1.80 2.95 -8.06
CA LYS A 80 -1.70 2.21 -9.30
C LYS A 80 -0.87 0.94 -9.13
N GLU A 81 0.27 1.05 -8.46
CA GLU A 81 1.12 -0.11 -8.21
C GLU A 81 0.41 -1.15 -7.36
N ASN A 82 -0.31 -0.69 -6.35
CA ASN A 82 -1.08 -1.59 -5.50
C ASN A 82 -2.19 -2.28 -6.26
N ASP A 83 -2.90 -1.54 -7.10
CA ASP A 83 -3.98 -2.11 -7.90
C ASP A 83 -3.44 -3.22 -8.80
N GLU A 84 -2.27 -3.00 -9.40
CA GLU A 84 -1.65 -4.00 -10.25
C GLU A 84 -1.26 -5.25 -9.46
N LEU A 85 -0.69 -5.05 -8.29
CA LEU A 85 -0.31 -6.17 -7.43
C LEU A 85 -1.55 -6.95 -6.98
N LEU A 86 -2.57 -6.24 -6.53
CA LEU A 86 -3.75 -6.87 -5.94
C LEU A 86 -4.73 -7.39 -6.99
N ALA A 87 -4.43 -7.21 -8.27
CA ALA A 87 -5.18 -7.86 -9.34
C ALA A 87 -4.77 -9.31 -9.50
N LYS A 88 -3.65 -9.70 -8.90
CA LYS A 88 -3.15 -11.07 -8.97
C LYS A 88 -3.87 -11.95 -7.96
N SER A 89 -3.74 -13.26 -8.12
CA SER A 89 -4.29 -14.20 -7.14
C SER A 89 -3.47 -14.17 -5.86
N ALA A 90 -4.06 -14.66 -4.77
CA ALA A 90 -3.36 -14.74 -3.50
C ALA A 90 -2.08 -15.57 -3.62
N GLU A 91 -2.16 -16.68 -4.36
CA GLU A 91 -1.00 -17.55 -4.55
C GLU A 91 0.12 -16.81 -5.26
N GLU A 92 -0.22 -16.06 -6.30
CA GLU A 92 0.80 -15.30 -7.04
C GLU A 92 1.45 -14.25 -6.16
N ILE A 93 0.65 -13.58 -5.32
CA ILE A 93 1.18 -12.57 -4.42
C ILE A 93 2.09 -13.21 -3.38
N GLU A 94 1.68 -14.35 -2.85
CA GLU A 94 2.49 -15.08 -1.86
C GLU A 94 3.81 -15.56 -2.46
N ILE A 95 3.77 -16.06 -3.68
CA ILE A 95 4.98 -16.51 -4.37
C ILE A 95 5.94 -15.34 -4.56
N ALA A 96 5.41 -14.20 -4.98
CA ALA A 96 6.26 -13.01 -5.14
C ALA A 96 6.89 -12.60 -3.81
N CYS A 97 6.14 -12.73 -2.71
CA CYS A 97 6.65 -12.41 -1.38
C CYS A 97 7.79 -13.35 -1.00
N TYR A 98 7.62 -14.65 -1.23
CA TYR A 98 8.67 -15.62 -0.92
C TYR A 98 9.91 -15.40 -1.78
N GLU A 99 9.72 -15.07 -3.06
CA GLU A 99 10.85 -14.80 -3.95
C GLU A 99 11.65 -13.60 -3.45
N GLN A 100 10.96 -12.58 -2.98
CA GLN A 100 11.63 -11.41 -2.42
C GLN A 100 12.42 -11.78 -1.18
N LYS A 101 11.84 -12.59 -0.29
CA LYS A 101 12.53 -13.04 0.92
C LYS A 101 13.77 -13.86 0.58
N ILE A 102 13.66 -14.74 -0.40
CA ILE A 102 14.79 -15.56 -0.83
C ILE A 102 15.92 -14.68 -1.35
N ALA A 103 15.56 -13.68 -2.17
CA ALA A 103 16.56 -12.76 -2.71
C ALA A 103 17.29 -12.01 -1.58
N GLU A 104 16.54 -11.57 -0.57
CA GLU A 104 17.12 -10.87 0.56
C GLU A 104 18.05 -11.76 1.36
N LEU A 105 17.65 -13.02 1.55
CA LEU A 105 18.48 -13.98 2.29
C LEU A 105 19.77 -14.29 1.53
N LYS A 106 19.68 -14.44 0.22
CA LYS A 106 20.86 -14.68 -0.60
C LYS A 106 21.83 -13.52 -0.52
N GLU A 107 21.32 -12.31 -0.50
CA GLU A 107 22.18 -11.14 -0.37
C GLU A 107 22.89 -11.13 0.98
N LYS A 108 22.18 -11.47 2.06
CA LYS A 108 22.77 -11.55 3.37
C LYS A 108 23.86 -12.62 3.42
N LEU A 109 23.61 -13.77 2.80
CA LEU A 109 24.60 -14.83 2.75
C LEU A 109 25.86 -14.37 2.03
N ASN A 110 25.72 -13.62 0.95
CA ASN A 110 26.86 -13.09 0.23
C ASN A 110 27.68 -12.16 1.11
N GLN A 111 27.01 -11.37 1.96
CA GLN A 111 27.71 -10.47 2.86
C GLN A 111 28.47 -11.23 3.94
N TYR A 112 27.87 -12.28 4.49
CA TYR A 112 28.51 -13.08 5.53
C TYR A 112 29.59 -13.99 4.97
N GLY A 113 29.47 -14.35 3.72
CA GLY A 113 30.45 -15.26 3.10
C GLY A 113 31.77 -14.62 2.74
N LYS A 114 31.98 -13.36 3.08
CA LYS A 114 33.21 -12.67 2.75
C LYS A 114 34.15 -12.51 3.97
#